data_6de67df46f7bbdc557551d38f70f2740
#
_entry.id   6de67df46f7bbdc557551d38f70f2740
#
_cell.length_a   1.000
_cell.length_b   1.000
_cell.length_c   1.000
_cell.angle_alpha   90.00
_cell.angle_beta   90.00
_cell.angle_gamma   90.00
#
_symmetry.space_group_name_H-M   'P 1'
#
loop_
_entity.id
_entity.type
_entity.pdbx_description
1 polymer ?
#
loop_
_entity_poly.entity_id
_entity_poly.type
_entity_poly.pdbx_seq_one_letter_code
_entity_poly.pdbx_strand_id
1 'polypeptide(L)'
;MRTNTLLPTFLGLLVAMLLSAQAPAADTAYDPVRELVGRLDLERYKATIKGLTQFGDRQQGTDRNRAAVDWIEAQLKSYGCTNTERIKYVYEPPPRREQAGRAGNPAGRGGAAGRGTQGAGGSRIRGIRRRTGANNDSLAQPDTALRRLNSQPTTPGPREEVFCTKVGTKRPNEMYIVGGHMDGRGFGEAANDDGSGTAIVMELARVFSSPDVQTDRSIRFILWNNEETGLNGARAYIEQRQALQGKEQPRGSGKYPEPKWLGMIQHDMMMFDHGMPREDGTVSPEQRPEADVNIEFQSTSKMAEGAQKLAWVFHGANDKYATDYPAQVGPHMTNTDSAPFQDLIPAISLRENERGREIGAGWDPHWHQPTDRFQTFSDKDFRLGLNAAQTTLGAMGLLAGATIKK
;
A
#
# COMPACT_ATOMS: atom_id res chain seq x y z
N MET A 1 -84.03 -51.49 8.56
CA MET A 1 -82.82 -52.30 8.54
C MET A 1 -81.64 -51.36 8.34
N ARG A 2 -80.86 -51.12 9.37
CA ARG A 2 -79.67 -50.26 9.34
C ARG A 2 -78.46 -51.14 9.56
N THR A 3 -77.57 -51.18 8.58
CA THR A 3 -76.28 -51.89 8.66
C THR A 3 -75.21 -50.90 8.98
N ASN A 4 -74.60 -51.07 10.18
CA ASN A 4 -73.41 -50.34 10.61
C ASN A 4 -72.18 -51.02 10.04
N THR A 5 -71.34 -50.26 9.36
CA THR A 5 -69.98 -50.68 8.91
C THR A 5 -68.98 -49.98 9.76
N LEU A 6 -68.20 -50.75 10.53
CA LEU A 6 -67.05 -50.31 11.32
C LEU A 6 -65.84 -50.17 10.41
N LEU A 7 -65.13 -48.99 10.47
CA LEU A 7 -63.82 -48.72 9.85
C LEU A 7 -62.70 -48.96 10.86
N PRO A 8 -61.69 -49.72 10.51
CA PRO A 8 -60.48 -49.82 11.41
C PRO A 8 -59.51 -48.64 11.23
N THR A 9 -59.19 -48.07 12.34
CA THR A 9 -58.20 -47.00 12.45
C THR A 9 -56.80 -47.63 12.42
N PHE A 10 -56.00 -47.36 11.37
CA PHE A 10 -54.61 -47.69 11.32
C PHE A 10 -53.80 -46.56 11.99
N LEU A 11 -53.12 -46.84 13.11
CA LEU A 11 -52.19 -45.96 13.81
C LEU A 11 -50.82 -46.22 13.19
N GLY A 12 -50.41 -45.37 12.26
CA GLY A 12 -49.07 -45.40 11.67
C GLY A 12 -48.02 -44.73 12.60
N LEU A 13 -47.12 -45.51 13.11
CA LEU A 13 -45.96 -45.03 13.87
C LEU A 13 -44.91 -44.44 12.90
N LEU A 14 -44.79 -43.10 12.88
CA LEU A 14 -43.77 -42.40 12.09
C LEU A 14 -42.47 -42.38 12.92
N VAL A 15 -41.50 -43.26 12.63
CA VAL A 15 -40.15 -43.21 13.17
C VAL A 15 -39.36 -42.19 12.36
N ALA A 16 -39.18 -40.98 12.91
CA ALA A 16 -38.28 -39.97 12.34
C ALA A 16 -36.82 -40.38 12.64
N MET A 17 -36.14 -40.91 11.65
CA MET A 17 -34.66 -41.03 11.68
C MET A 17 -34.07 -39.63 11.56
N LEU A 18 -33.58 -39.09 12.68
CA LEU A 18 -32.70 -37.93 12.69
C LEU A 18 -31.35 -38.37 12.12
N LEU A 19 -31.16 -38.18 10.82
CA LEU A 19 -29.84 -38.14 10.20
C LEU A 19 -29.11 -36.90 10.71
N SER A 20 -28.29 -37.06 11.74
CA SER A 20 -27.30 -36.06 12.10
C SER A 20 -26.28 -35.99 10.96
N ALA A 21 -26.44 -35.01 10.08
CA ALA A 21 -25.39 -34.64 9.13
C ALA A 21 -24.22 -34.13 9.97
N GLN A 22 -23.21 -34.96 10.18
CA GLN A 22 -21.91 -34.53 10.66
C GLN A 22 -21.35 -33.59 9.61
N ALA A 23 -21.20 -32.30 9.97
CA ALA A 23 -20.44 -31.37 9.16
C ALA A 23 -19.05 -32.00 8.90
N PRO A 24 -18.56 -31.96 7.66
CA PRO A 24 -17.21 -32.47 7.39
C PRO A 24 -16.24 -31.76 8.33
N ALA A 25 -15.44 -32.56 9.04
CA ALA A 25 -14.35 -32.04 9.85
C ALA A 25 -13.50 -31.13 8.95
N ALA A 26 -13.37 -29.87 9.33
CA ALA A 26 -12.51 -28.94 8.61
C ALA A 26 -11.14 -29.58 8.52
N ASP A 27 -10.66 -29.80 7.30
CA ASP A 27 -9.34 -30.34 7.04
C ASP A 27 -8.34 -29.34 7.66
N THR A 28 -7.79 -29.71 8.81
CA THR A 28 -6.81 -28.90 9.55
C THR A 28 -5.41 -29.05 8.94
N ALA A 29 -5.35 -29.16 7.61
CA ALA A 29 -4.08 -29.19 6.91
C ALA A 29 -3.24 -27.96 7.29
N TYR A 30 -2.00 -28.20 7.62
CA TYR A 30 -1.04 -27.16 8.00
C TYR A 30 -0.92 -26.10 6.88
N ASP A 31 -1.24 -24.86 7.20
CA ASP A 31 -1.14 -23.72 6.28
C ASP A 31 0.05 -22.83 6.71
N PRO A 32 1.21 -22.95 6.06
CA PRO A 32 2.40 -22.18 6.41
C PRO A 32 2.18 -20.68 6.18
N VAL A 33 1.33 -20.28 5.23
CA VAL A 33 1.03 -18.87 4.96
C VAL A 33 0.24 -18.27 6.11
N ARG A 34 -0.72 -19.00 6.68
CA ARG A 34 -1.46 -18.54 7.87
C ARG A 34 -0.55 -18.34 9.07
N GLU A 35 0.41 -19.23 9.26
CA GLU A 35 1.41 -19.06 10.32
C GLU A 35 2.29 -17.82 10.09
N LEU A 36 2.70 -17.55 8.85
CA LEU A 36 3.45 -16.35 8.51
C LEU A 36 2.63 -15.07 8.75
N VAL A 37 1.36 -15.06 8.35
CA VAL A 37 0.46 -13.93 8.61
C VAL A 37 0.32 -13.66 10.12
N GLY A 38 0.25 -14.72 10.93
CA GLY A 38 0.22 -14.60 12.39
C GLY A 38 1.49 -14.04 13.03
N ARG A 39 2.59 -13.87 12.26
CA ARG A 39 3.84 -13.23 12.73
C ARG A 39 3.84 -11.72 12.56
N LEU A 40 2.85 -11.16 11.84
CA LEU A 40 2.66 -9.71 11.75
C LEU A 40 2.16 -9.19 13.10
N ASP A 41 2.67 -8.04 13.51
CA ASP A 41 2.42 -7.48 14.84
C ASP A 41 2.05 -6.00 14.75
N LEU A 42 0.90 -5.63 15.30
CA LEU A 42 0.37 -4.27 15.25
C LEU A 42 1.33 -3.27 15.93
N GLU A 43 1.89 -3.62 17.07
CA GLU A 43 2.75 -2.71 17.81
C GLU A 43 4.09 -2.51 17.12
N ARG A 44 4.62 -3.53 16.41
CA ARG A 44 5.80 -3.38 15.55
C ARG A 44 5.52 -2.49 14.35
N TYR A 45 4.37 -2.67 13.70
CA TYR A 45 3.93 -1.82 12.61
C TYR A 45 3.85 -0.36 13.06
N LYS A 46 3.17 -0.09 14.18
CA LYS A 46 3.10 1.24 14.80
C LYS A 46 4.48 1.79 15.17
N ALA A 47 5.34 0.96 15.76
CA ALA A 47 6.69 1.35 16.13
C ALA A 47 7.55 1.74 14.92
N THR A 48 7.38 1.06 13.79
CA THR A 48 8.06 1.39 12.54
C THR A 48 7.61 2.76 12.02
N ILE A 49 6.31 3.03 11.96
CA ILE A 49 5.78 4.36 11.58
C ILE A 49 6.31 5.42 12.55
N LYS A 50 6.23 5.16 13.87
CA LYS A 50 6.76 6.08 14.87
C LYS A 50 8.27 6.33 14.70
N GLY A 51 9.02 5.32 14.35
CA GLY A 51 10.45 5.45 14.04
C GLY A 51 10.71 6.35 12.83
N LEU A 52 9.86 6.29 11.80
CA LEU A 52 9.97 7.16 10.62
C LEU A 52 9.66 8.63 10.95
N THR A 53 8.73 8.90 11.87
CA THR A 53 8.33 10.29 12.19
C THR A 53 9.46 11.14 12.79
N GLN A 54 10.50 10.53 13.34
CA GLN A 54 11.67 11.26 13.86
C GLN A 54 12.39 12.10 12.79
N PHE A 55 12.18 11.77 11.51
CA PHE A 55 12.76 12.48 10.37
C PHE A 55 11.79 13.51 9.74
N GLY A 56 10.67 13.82 10.43
CA GLY A 56 9.62 14.69 9.91
C GLY A 56 8.96 14.09 8.66
N ASP A 57 8.63 14.93 7.69
CA ASP A 57 8.00 14.49 6.43
C ASP A 57 8.97 13.84 5.43
N ARG A 58 10.23 13.69 5.79
CA ARG A 58 11.26 13.00 5.00
C ARG A 58 11.38 13.51 3.56
N GLN A 59 11.09 14.80 3.33
CA GLN A 59 11.14 15.39 2.00
C GLN A 59 12.44 15.06 1.29
N GLN A 60 12.33 14.56 0.06
CA GLN A 60 13.48 14.17 -0.76
C GLN A 60 14.54 15.27 -0.88
N GLY A 61 15.82 14.90 -0.92
CA GLY A 61 16.94 15.84 -1.06
C GLY A 61 17.33 16.60 0.19
N THR A 62 16.76 16.30 1.34
CA THR A 62 17.17 16.84 2.64
C THR A 62 18.10 15.88 3.38
N ASP A 63 18.83 16.37 4.39
CA ASP A 63 19.67 15.51 5.23
C ASP A 63 18.83 14.52 6.04
N ARG A 64 17.65 14.94 6.49
CA ARG A 64 16.72 14.05 7.20
C ARG A 64 16.17 12.93 6.32
N ASN A 65 16.00 13.16 5.00
CA ASN A 65 15.64 12.11 4.06
C ASN A 65 16.78 11.09 3.92
N ARG A 66 18.01 11.55 3.79
CA ARG A 66 19.20 10.66 3.76
C ARG A 66 19.34 9.86 5.05
N ALA A 67 19.14 10.50 6.21
CA ALA A 67 19.14 9.82 7.50
C ALA A 67 18.01 8.78 7.63
N ALA A 68 16.84 9.04 7.03
CA ALA A 68 15.75 8.07 6.97
C ALA A 68 16.10 6.85 6.10
N VAL A 69 16.76 7.04 4.94
CA VAL A 69 17.29 5.93 4.12
C VAL A 69 18.28 5.08 4.92
N ASP A 70 19.22 5.72 5.64
CA ASP A 70 20.19 5.02 6.49
C ASP A 70 19.51 4.21 7.59
N TRP A 71 18.51 4.80 8.24
CA TRP A 71 17.73 4.13 9.29
C TRP A 71 16.94 2.93 8.75
N ILE A 72 16.27 3.09 7.61
CA ILE A 72 15.52 2.01 6.96
C ILE A 72 16.46 0.85 6.61
N GLU A 73 17.62 1.14 5.99
CA GLU A 73 18.58 0.10 5.65
C GLU A 73 19.09 -0.64 6.90
N ALA A 74 19.35 0.08 7.98
CA ALA A 74 19.77 -0.53 9.25
C ALA A 74 18.66 -1.43 9.83
N GLN A 75 17.39 -1.03 9.76
CA GLN A 75 16.25 -1.87 10.17
C GLN A 75 16.16 -3.13 9.30
N LEU A 76 16.22 -3.02 7.97
CA LEU A 76 16.18 -4.17 7.07
C LEU A 76 17.30 -5.16 7.39
N LYS A 77 18.52 -4.69 7.64
CA LYS A 77 19.67 -5.52 8.07
C LYS A 77 19.38 -6.23 9.40
N SER A 78 18.77 -5.53 10.36
CA SER A 78 18.41 -6.10 11.66
C SER A 78 17.35 -7.21 11.56
N TYR A 79 16.52 -7.19 10.52
CA TYR A 79 15.54 -8.23 10.22
C TYR A 79 16.14 -9.48 9.55
N GLY A 80 17.43 -9.44 9.22
CA GLY A 80 18.12 -10.54 8.54
C GLY A 80 18.24 -10.38 7.02
N CYS A 81 17.88 -9.21 6.48
CA CYS A 81 18.18 -8.87 5.09
C CYS A 81 19.69 -8.61 4.92
N THR A 82 20.42 -9.63 4.50
CA THR A 82 21.90 -9.55 4.35
C THR A 82 22.35 -8.99 3.00
N ASN A 83 21.41 -8.75 2.07
CA ASN A 83 21.67 -8.30 0.71
C ASN A 83 20.96 -6.97 0.39
N THR A 84 20.96 -6.06 1.34
CA THR A 84 20.45 -4.70 1.09
C THR A 84 21.30 -4.02 0.03
N GLU A 85 20.62 -3.32 -0.89
CA GLU A 85 21.25 -2.51 -1.94
C GLU A 85 20.58 -1.14 -2.02
N ARG A 86 21.32 -0.15 -2.55
CA ARG A 86 20.77 1.18 -2.84
C ARG A 86 20.79 1.45 -4.33
N ILE A 87 19.70 2.01 -4.82
CA ILE A 87 19.66 2.66 -6.13
C ILE A 87 20.02 4.12 -5.92
N LYS A 88 21.01 4.58 -6.67
CA LYS A 88 21.45 5.98 -6.69
C LYS A 88 21.12 6.60 -8.04
N TYR A 89 20.53 7.78 -8.01
CA TYR A 89 20.17 8.51 -9.21
C TYR A 89 20.28 10.02 -8.98
N VAL A 90 20.47 10.78 -10.03
CA VAL A 90 20.48 12.24 -9.97
C VAL A 90 19.07 12.75 -10.23
N TYR A 91 18.57 13.61 -9.35
CA TYR A 91 17.33 14.32 -9.54
C TYR A 91 17.59 15.79 -9.80
N GLU A 92 17.14 16.25 -10.95
CA GLU A 92 17.12 17.66 -11.31
C GLU A 92 15.67 18.13 -11.28
N PRO A 93 15.31 19.00 -10.32
CA PRO A 93 13.97 19.55 -10.29
C PRO A 93 13.69 20.30 -11.61
N PRO A 94 12.50 20.19 -12.18
CA PRO A 94 12.16 20.94 -13.37
C PRO A 94 12.38 22.45 -13.11
N PRO A 95 12.89 23.20 -14.11
CA PRO A 95 13.12 24.62 -13.93
C PRO A 95 11.85 25.29 -13.44
N ARG A 96 11.96 26.10 -12.39
CA ARG A 96 10.83 26.92 -11.92
C ARG A 96 10.32 27.70 -13.13
N ARG A 97 9.11 27.41 -13.56
CA ARG A 97 8.42 28.31 -14.47
C ARG A 97 8.37 29.64 -13.72
N GLU A 98 9.16 30.61 -14.16
CA GLU A 98 9.00 32.00 -13.74
C GLU A 98 7.52 32.29 -13.94
N GLN A 99 6.82 32.60 -12.85
CA GLN A 99 5.49 33.16 -12.95
C GLN A 99 5.68 34.47 -13.71
N ALA A 100 5.50 34.39 -15.04
CA ALA A 100 5.45 35.58 -15.88
C ALA A 100 4.50 36.53 -15.17
N GLY A 101 5.07 37.66 -14.73
CA GLY A 101 4.42 38.60 -13.84
C GLY A 101 3.00 38.88 -14.30
N ARG A 102 2.04 38.56 -13.48
CA ARG A 102 0.74 39.18 -13.54
C ARG A 102 0.96 40.65 -13.10
N ALA A 103 1.48 41.45 -14.03
CA ALA A 103 1.26 42.90 -13.99
C ALA A 103 -0.25 43.11 -13.90
N GLY A 104 -0.66 43.83 -12.87
CA GLY A 104 -2.04 44.07 -12.56
C GLY A 104 -2.81 44.57 -13.77
N ASN A 105 -3.94 43.94 -14.03
CA ASN A 105 -4.98 44.49 -14.83
C ASN A 105 -6.20 44.66 -13.92
N PRO A 106 -6.54 45.90 -13.53
CA PRO A 106 -7.76 46.17 -12.80
C PRO A 106 -8.91 46.22 -13.80
N ALA A 107 -9.96 45.50 -13.51
CA ALA A 107 -11.26 45.52 -14.16
C ALA A 107 -11.41 44.74 -15.49
N GLY A 108 -12.09 43.59 -15.38
CA GLY A 108 -12.59 42.90 -16.57
C GLY A 108 -13.26 41.57 -16.19
N ARG A 109 -14.56 41.62 -16.21
CA ARG A 109 -15.47 40.46 -16.01
C ARG A 109 -15.12 39.25 -16.84
N GLY A 110 -15.32 38.08 -16.25
CA GLY A 110 -15.88 36.92 -16.95
C GLY A 110 -14.89 35.94 -17.58
N GLY A 111 -14.83 34.73 -17.01
CA GLY A 111 -14.77 33.52 -17.80
C GLY A 111 -13.39 33.06 -18.21
N ALA A 112 -13.02 31.97 -17.63
CA ALA A 112 -12.50 30.75 -18.25
C ALA A 112 -11.65 29.99 -17.24
N ALA A 113 -12.30 29.10 -16.54
CA ALA A 113 -11.65 28.03 -15.80
C ALA A 113 -10.80 27.20 -16.76
N GLY A 114 -9.52 27.04 -16.43
CA GLY A 114 -8.64 26.08 -17.09
C GLY A 114 -9.29 24.70 -17.04
N ARG A 115 -9.49 24.09 -18.19
CA ARG A 115 -9.95 22.72 -18.35
C ARG A 115 -8.88 21.78 -17.84
N GLY A 116 -8.94 21.44 -16.55
CA GLY A 116 -8.57 20.12 -16.09
C GLY A 116 -9.67 19.19 -16.58
N THR A 117 -9.32 18.08 -17.17
CA THR A 117 -10.23 17.04 -17.62
C THR A 117 -11.11 16.61 -16.46
N GLN A 118 -12.30 17.19 -16.38
CA GLN A 118 -13.35 16.71 -15.50
C GLN A 118 -13.93 15.46 -16.12
N GLY A 119 -13.66 14.32 -15.54
CA GLY A 119 -14.48 13.14 -15.72
C GLY A 119 -15.92 13.51 -15.32
N ALA A 120 -16.86 13.32 -16.24
CA ALA A 120 -18.25 13.63 -16.06
C ALA A 120 -18.87 12.77 -14.93
N GLY A 121 -19.60 13.40 -14.01
CA GLY A 121 -20.60 12.73 -13.18
C GLY A 121 -20.20 12.35 -11.78
N GLY A 122 -19.41 13.14 -11.09
CA GLY A 122 -19.22 12.95 -9.65
C GLY A 122 -20.49 13.29 -8.87
N SER A 123 -21.12 12.28 -8.28
CA SER A 123 -22.14 12.49 -7.26
C SER A 123 -21.53 13.35 -6.13
N ARG A 124 -22.11 14.51 -5.85
CA ARG A 124 -21.71 15.30 -4.68
C ARG A 124 -22.25 14.59 -3.45
N ILE A 125 -21.43 13.78 -2.81
CA ILE A 125 -21.78 13.28 -1.50
C ILE A 125 -21.83 14.47 -0.55
N ARG A 126 -22.98 14.68 0.06
CA ARG A 126 -23.26 15.81 0.94
C ARG A 126 -22.29 15.74 2.13
N GLY A 127 -21.53 16.80 2.39
CA GLY A 127 -20.65 16.91 3.56
C GLY A 127 -19.17 16.66 3.31
N ILE A 128 -18.76 16.28 2.10
CA ILE A 128 -17.33 16.08 1.80
C ILE A 128 -16.68 17.38 1.35
N ARG A 129 -15.65 17.82 2.07
CA ARG A 129 -14.83 18.96 1.63
C ARG A 129 -14.05 18.59 0.37
N ARG A 130 -13.89 19.55 -0.52
CA ARG A 130 -12.92 19.44 -1.61
C ARG A 130 -11.54 19.19 -1.02
N ARG A 131 -10.79 18.24 -1.61
CA ARG A 131 -9.38 18.02 -1.32
C ARG A 131 -8.64 19.35 -1.36
N THR A 132 -7.99 19.71 -0.28
CA THR A 132 -7.03 20.81 -0.26
C THR A 132 -5.76 20.31 -0.97
N GLY A 133 -5.12 21.11 -1.79
CA GLY A 133 -3.83 20.76 -2.37
C GLY A 133 -2.76 20.57 -1.28
N ALA A 134 -1.57 20.11 -1.67
CA ALA A 134 -0.46 19.99 -0.73
C ALA A 134 -0.16 21.31 -0.02
N ASN A 135 0.00 21.25 1.30
CA ASN A 135 0.38 22.42 2.08
C ASN A 135 1.84 22.79 1.78
N ASN A 136 2.08 24.06 1.46
CA ASN A 136 3.41 24.61 1.22
C ASN A 136 3.75 25.75 2.22
N ASP A 137 2.88 25.98 3.19
CA ASP A 137 3.08 27.00 4.22
C ASP A 137 3.62 26.34 5.49
N SER A 138 4.87 26.58 5.80
CA SER A 138 5.48 26.06 7.03
C SER A 138 4.81 26.59 8.30
N LEU A 139 4.23 27.78 8.26
CA LEU A 139 3.55 28.38 9.42
C LEU A 139 2.24 27.67 9.77
N ALA A 140 1.68 26.89 8.84
CA ALA A 140 0.53 26.04 9.11
C ALA A 140 0.86 24.86 10.07
N GLN A 141 2.16 24.53 10.27
CA GLN A 141 2.59 23.58 11.30
C GLN A 141 2.78 24.30 12.65
N PRO A 142 1.91 24.04 13.65
CA PRO A 142 1.99 24.71 14.96
C PRO A 142 3.15 24.21 15.81
N ASP A 143 3.57 22.96 15.63
CA ASP A 143 4.72 22.39 16.33
C ASP A 143 6.01 23.02 15.79
N THR A 144 6.63 23.87 16.60
CA THR A 144 7.81 24.63 16.16
C THR A 144 9.06 23.78 15.93
N ALA A 145 9.19 22.66 16.62
CA ALA A 145 10.30 21.72 16.43
C ALA A 145 10.14 20.98 15.10
N LEU A 146 8.95 20.42 14.84
CA LEU A 146 8.62 19.75 13.59
C LEU A 146 8.68 20.72 12.40
N ARG A 147 8.14 21.94 12.56
CA ARG A 147 8.25 22.98 11.55
C ARG A 147 9.69 23.29 11.18
N ARG A 148 10.57 23.47 12.16
CA ARG A 148 12.00 23.73 11.93
C ARG A 148 12.67 22.54 11.23
N LEU A 149 12.37 21.31 11.64
CA LEU A 149 12.86 20.10 11.00
C LEU A 149 12.46 20.05 9.53
N ASN A 150 11.17 20.25 9.24
CA ASN A 150 10.63 20.20 7.88
C ASN A 150 11.00 21.41 7.00
N SER A 151 11.56 22.45 7.59
CA SER A 151 12.07 23.61 6.84
C SER A 151 13.51 23.45 6.35
N GLN A 152 14.14 22.29 6.53
CA GLN A 152 15.44 22.04 5.93
C GLN A 152 15.37 22.18 4.41
N PRO A 153 16.33 22.91 3.79
CA PRO A 153 16.35 23.07 2.34
C PRO A 153 16.69 21.76 1.64
N THR A 154 16.09 21.56 0.48
CA THR A 154 16.52 20.50 -0.43
C THR A 154 17.82 20.89 -1.10
N THR A 155 18.73 19.93 -1.27
CA THR A 155 20.00 20.13 -1.97
C THR A 155 19.96 19.44 -3.34
N PRO A 156 20.60 20.00 -4.36
CA PRO A 156 20.83 19.29 -5.63
C PRO A 156 21.67 18.03 -5.40
N GLY A 157 21.66 17.13 -6.37
CA GLY A 157 22.55 15.98 -6.38
C GLY A 157 21.83 14.65 -6.25
N PRO A 158 22.55 13.59 -5.88
CA PRO A 158 22.03 12.24 -5.90
C PRO A 158 20.93 12.04 -4.86
N ARG A 159 19.99 11.18 -5.24
CA ARG A 159 18.97 10.57 -4.38
C ARG A 159 19.29 9.10 -4.23
N GLU A 160 18.85 8.53 -3.15
CA GLU A 160 19.00 7.10 -2.88
C GLU A 160 17.67 6.52 -2.43
N GLU A 161 17.43 5.30 -2.84
CA GLU A 161 16.38 4.43 -2.30
C GLU A 161 17.00 3.09 -1.93
N VAL A 162 16.35 2.33 -1.08
CA VAL A 162 16.91 1.10 -0.54
C VAL A 162 15.95 -0.06 -0.72
N PHE A 163 16.49 -1.22 -1.02
CA PHE A 163 15.75 -2.47 -1.06
C PHE A 163 16.53 -3.63 -0.43
N CYS A 164 15.81 -4.68 -0.09
CA CYS A 164 16.39 -5.98 0.15
C CYS A 164 15.62 -7.09 -0.61
N THR A 165 16.27 -8.23 -0.82
CA THR A 165 15.67 -9.32 -1.60
C THR A 165 15.70 -10.62 -0.83
N LYS A 166 14.51 -11.20 -0.56
CA LYS A 166 14.40 -12.61 -0.18
C LYS A 166 14.63 -13.43 -1.43
N VAL A 167 15.77 -14.10 -1.51
CA VAL A 167 16.13 -14.93 -2.68
C VAL A 167 15.36 -16.25 -2.65
N GLY A 168 14.71 -16.56 -3.76
CA GLY A 168 13.98 -17.82 -3.93
C GLY A 168 14.91 -19.04 -4.00
N THR A 169 14.43 -20.18 -3.55
CA THR A 169 15.24 -21.42 -3.48
C THR A 169 15.10 -22.28 -4.72
N LYS A 170 13.95 -22.28 -5.41
CA LYS A 170 13.71 -23.10 -6.61
C LYS A 170 13.73 -22.29 -7.90
N ARG A 171 13.26 -21.03 -7.85
CA ARG A 171 13.18 -20.11 -8.98
C ARG A 171 13.75 -18.74 -8.59
N PRO A 172 15.06 -18.67 -8.24
CA PRO A 172 15.70 -17.42 -7.82
C PRO A 172 15.72 -16.35 -8.92
N ASN A 173 15.54 -16.76 -10.17
CA ASN A 173 15.48 -15.89 -11.36
C ASN A 173 14.09 -15.31 -11.63
N GLU A 174 13.08 -15.60 -10.81
CA GLU A 174 11.72 -15.01 -10.87
C GLU A 174 11.46 -14.21 -9.59
N MET A 175 10.85 -13.01 -9.72
CA MET A 175 10.71 -12.10 -8.59
C MET A 175 9.39 -11.29 -8.64
N TYR A 176 8.79 -11.12 -7.46
CA TYR A 176 7.80 -10.08 -7.21
C TYR A 176 8.45 -8.89 -6.51
N ILE A 177 7.97 -7.68 -6.81
CA ILE A 177 8.42 -6.43 -6.17
C ILE A 177 7.29 -5.94 -5.26
N VAL A 178 7.62 -5.64 -4.01
CA VAL A 178 6.70 -5.09 -3.02
C VAL A 178 7.29 -3.77 -2.52
N GLY A 179 6.58 -2.68 -2.71
CA GLY A 179 7.07 -1.33 -2.44
C GLY A 179 6.10 -0.46 -1.66
N GLY A 180 6.67 0.60 -1.08
CA GLY A 180 6.04 1.77 -0.50
C GLY A 180 7.02 2.93 -0.62
N HIS A 181 6.56 4.19 -0.63
CA HIS A 181 7.51 5.30 -0.71
C HIS A 181 7.84 5.90 0.65
N MET A 182 9.09 6.22 0.85
CA MET A 182 9.59 6.68 2.13
C MET A 182 9.61 8.21 2.29
N ASP A 183 9.58 8.95 1.19
CA ASP A 183 9.52 10.41 1.22
C ASP A 183 8.07 10.89 1.38
N GLY A 184 7.91 12.11 1.81
CA GLY A 184 6.63 12.77 1.99
C GLY A 184 6.77 14.27 1.98
N ARG A 185 5.69 15.00 2.20
CA ARG A 185 5.63 16.47 2.14
C ARG A 185 4.46 17.01 2.98
N GLY A 186 4.35 18.34 3.07
CA GLY A 186 3.18 18.99 3.69
C GLY A 186 3.43 19.50 5.09
N PHE A 187 4.65 19.43 5.60
CA PHE A 187 5.06 19.88 6.94
C PHE A 187 4.48 19.06 8.10
N GLY A 188 3.89 17.87 7.83
CA GLY A 188 3.53 16.88 8.83
C GLY A 188 4.69 15.95 9.20
N GLU A 189 4.35 14.76 9.64
CA GLU A 189 5.28 13.65 9.87
C GLU A 189 5.24 12.62 8.72
N ALA A 190 4.37 12.84 7.72
CA ALA A 190 4.10 11.88 6.65
C ALA A 190 3.84 10.47 7.21
N ALA A 191 3.01 10.40 8.24
CA ALA A 191 2.76 9.17 8.96
C ALA A 191 1.89 8.21 8.16
N ASN A 192 0.88 8.74 7.47
CA ASN A 192 0.05 7.98 6.53
C ASN A 192 0.64 8.02 5.11
N ASP A 193 0.99 9.19 4.61
CA ASP A 193 1.52 9.37 3.25
C ASP A 193 3.06 9.59 3.23
N ASP A 194 3.92 8.55 3.04
CA ASP A 194 3.58 7.14 3.00
C ASP A 194 4.40 6.36 4.04
N GLY A 195 4.38 6.85 5.29
CA GLY A 195 4.92 6.10 6.42
C GLY A 195 4.18 4.77 6.65
N SER A 196 2.88 4.74 6.33
CA SER A 196 2.05 3.55 6.46
C SER A 196 2.48 2.44 5.49
N GLY A 197 2.59 2.72 4.21
CA GLY A 197 3.03 1.75 3.21
C GLY A 197 4.49 1.35 3.41
N THR A 198 5.37 2.32 3.72
CA THR A 198 6.77 2.04 4.10
C THR A 198 6.83 1.01 5.24
N ALA A 199 6.05 1.19 6.30
CA ALA A 199 6.04 0.27 7.44
C ALA A 199 5.47 -1.10 7.09
N ILE A 200 4.46 -1.20 6.22
CA ILE A 200 3.96 -2.48 5.70
C ILE A 200 5.09 -3.23 5.01
N VAL A 201 5.80 -2.61 4.08
CA VAL A 201 6.91 -3.24 3.34
C VAL A 201 8.00 -3.72 4.29
N MET A 202 8.33 -2.94 5.32
CA MET A 202 9.33 -3.30 6.31
C MET A 202 8.88 -4.49 7.18
N GLU A 203 7.61 -4.55 7.61
CA GLU A 203 7.07 -5.70 8.33
C GLU A 203 7.04 -6.98 7.47
N LEU A 204 6.68 -6.87 6.20
CA LEU A 204 6.76 -7.98 5.25
C LEU A 204 8.21 -8.46 5.11
N ALA A 205 9.16 -7.55 4.93
CA ALA A 205 10.59 -7.86 4.86
C ALA A 205 11.05 -8.59 6.13
N ARG A 206 10.62 -8.17 7.32
CA ARG A 206 10.94 -8.81 8.60
C ARG A 206 10.44 -10.25 8.65
N VAL A 207 9.18 -10.49 8.30
CA VAL A 207 8.61 -11.83 8.37
C VAL A 207 9.26 -12.77 7.35
N PHE A 208 9.39 -12.35 6.09
CA PHE A 208 9.99 -13.16 5.05
C PHE A 208 11.50 -13.40 5.24
N SER A 209 12.21 -12.49 5.93
CA SER A 209 13.64 -12.63 6.19
C SER A 209 13.97 -13.52 7.39
N SER A 210 12.96 -13.99 8.12
CA SER A 210 13.17 -14.95 9.21
C SER A 210 13.92 -16.19 8.70
N PRO A 211 14.89 -16.72 9.47
CA PRO A 211 15.79 -17.82 9.01
C PRO A 211 15.07 -19.12 8.65
N ASP A 212 13.93 -19.36 9.27
CA ASP A 212 13.07 -20.53 9.05
C ASP A 212 12.15 -20.39 7.83
N VAL A 213 12.01 -19.18 7.27
CA VAL A 213 11.16 -18.94 6.10
C VAL A 213 11.93 -19.18 4.80
N GLN A 214 11.34 -19.95 3.91
CA GLN A 214 11.83 -20.15 2.55
C GLN A 214 10.74 -19.77 1.54
N THR A 215 11.16 -19.32 0.36
CA THR A 215 10.27 -19.07 -0.78
C THR A 215 10.80 -19.77 -2.01
N ASP A 216 9.92 -20.17 -2.92
CA ASP A 216 10.31 -20.75 -4.21
C ASP A 216 10.85 -19.67 -5.15
N ARG A 217 10.18 -18.50 -5.16
CA ARG A 217 10.55 -17.30 -5.94
C ARG A 217 11.11 -16.21 -5.05
N SER A 218 11.86 -15.32 -5.65
CA SER A 218 12.39 -14.14 -4.97
C SER A 218 11.29 -13.11 -4.71
N ILE A 219 11.46 -12.34 -3.62
CA ILE A 219 10.62 -11.18 -3.29
C ILE A 219 11.56 -10.01 -2.99
N ARG A 220 11.38 -8.89 -3.67
CA ARG A 220 12.09 -7.64 -3.39
C ARG A 220 11.21 -6.71 -2.59
N PHE A 221 11.69 -6.27 -1.45
CA PHE A 221 11.09 -5.25 -0.59
C PHE A 221 11.83 -3.94 -0.83
N ILE A 222 11.16 -2.95 -1.39
CA ILE A 222 11.78 -1.68 -1.80
C ILE A 222 11.05 -0.49 -1.19
N LEU A 223 11.84 0.46 -0.69
CA LEU A 223 11.37 1.71 -0.13
C LEU A 223 11.78 2.82 -1.12
N TRP A 224 10.80 3.17 -1.98
CA TRP A 224 10.99 4.19 -3.01
C TRP A 224 11.29 5.54 -2.39
N ASN A 225 12.02 6.36 -3.10
CA ASN A 225 12.28 7.74 -2.70
C ASN A 225 11.94 8.69 -3.84
N ASN A 226 11.57 9.93 -3.50
CA ASN A 226 11.26 10.95 -4.51
C ASN A 226 9.99 10.61 -5.35
N GLU A 227 9.02 9.95 -4.71
CA GLU A 227 7.68 9.72 -5.27
C GLU A 227 6.97 11.05 -5.47
N GLU A 228 6.94 11.89 -4.44
CA GLU A 228 6.21 13.13 -4.28
C GLU A 228 6.50 14.22 -5.32
N THR A 229 7.55 14.03 -6.08
CA THR A 229 7.97 14.96 -7.15
C THR A 229 7.95 14.32 -8.55
N GLY A 230 7.34 13.14 -8.69
CA GLY A 230 7.05 12.50 -9.97
C GLY A 230 7.54 11.07 -10.14
N LEU A 231 7.47 10.23 -9.10
CA LEU A 231 7.80 8.80 -9.17
C LEU A 231 9.25 8.55 -9.61
N ASN A 232 10.16 9.42 -9.18
CA ASN A 232 11.51 9.45 -9.76
C ASN A 232 12.35 8.23 -9.34
N GLY A 233 12.19 7.74 -8.12
CA GLY A 233 12.83 6.51 -7.66
C GLY A 233 12.40 5.30 -8.49
N ALA A 234 11.12 5.05 -8.60
CA ALA A 234 10.58 3.94 -9.39
C ALA A 234 11.03 3.99 -10.86
N ARG A 235 11.09 5.19 -11.44
CA ARG A 235 11.62 5.39 -12.81
C ARG A 235 13.11 5.08 -12.90
N ALA A 236 13.89 5.55 -11.95
CA ALA A 236 15.34 5.30 -11.90
C ALA A 236 15.65 3.81 -11.72
N TYR A 237 14.88 3.12 -10.89
CA TYR A 237 14.98 1.68 -10.74
C TYR A 237 14.73 0.95 -12.07
N ILE A 238 13.65 1.29 -12.77
CA ILE A 238 13.32 0.69 -14.07
C ILE A 238 14.45 0.94 -15.06
N GLU A 239 14.91 2.19 -15.19
CA GLU A 239 15.99 2.56 -16.10
C GLU A 239 17.27 1.75 -15.86
N GLN A 240 17.65 1.57 -14.59
CA GLN A 240 18.89 0.87 -14.24
C GLN A 240 18.77 -0.65 -14.26
N ARG A 241 17.57 -1.22 -14.02
CA ARG A 241 17.40 -2.64 -13.73
C ARG A 241 16.65 -3.43 -14.79
N GLN A 242 15.78 -2.79 -15.59
CA GLN A 242 14.97 -3.49 -16.58
C GLN A 242 15.78 -4.33 -17.56
N ALA A 243 16.92 -3.83 -18.03
CA ALA A 243 17.78 -4.54 -18.98
C ALA A 243 18.58 -5.70 -18.35
N LEU A 244 18.62 -5.79 -17.03
CA LEU A 244 19.35 -6.82 -16.27
C LEU A 244 18.49 -8.04 -15.94
N GLN A 245 17.19 -7.96 -16.12
CA GLN A 245 16.24 -8.98 -15.69
C GLN A 245 16.60 -10.38 -16.21
N GLY A 246 16.62 -11.36 -15.29
CA GLY A 246 16.86 -12.75 -15.57
C GLY A 246 18.29 -13.07 -16.05
N LYS A 247 19.21 -12.10 -16.02
CA LYS A 247 20.61 -12.30 -16.38
C LYS A 247 21.41 -12.82 -15.19
N GLU A 248 22.01 -13.95 -15.37
CA GLU A 248 22.88 -14.55 -14.38
C GLU A 248 24.24 -13.84 -14.35
N GLN A 249 24.71 -13.49 -13.14
CA GLN A 249 26.01 -12.82 -12.96
C GLN A 249 26.73 -13.33 -11.71
N PRO A 250 27.95 -13.88 -11.85
CA PRO A 250 28.59 -14.30 -13.11
C PRO A 250 27.80 -15.42 -13.80
N ARG A 251 27.95 -15.56 -15.10
CA ARG A 251 27.31 -16.66 -15.87
C ARG A 251 27.67 -18.01 -15.28
N GLY A 252 26.68 -18.89 -15.05
CA GLY A 252 26.83 -20.20 -14.42
C GLY A 252 26.89 -20.17 -12.89
N SER A 253 26.67 -19.04 -12.24
CA SER A 253 26.72 -18.90 -10.78
C SER A 253 25.40 -19.21 -10.06
N GLY A 254 24.29 -19.29 -10.78
CA GLY A 254 22.94 -19.35 -10.18
C GLY A 254 22.51 -18.06 -9.51
N LYS A 255 23.27 -16.96 -9.64
CA LYS A 255 22.97 -15.66 -9.02
C LYS A 255 22.36 -14.69 -10.03
N TYR A 256 21.24 -14.10 -9.66
CA TYR A 256 20.50 -13.16 -10.48
C TYR A 256 20.39 -11.83 -9.71
N PRO A 257 21.29 -10.85 -9.95
CA PRO A 257 21.21 -9.54 -9.32
C PRO A 257 19.88 -8.86 -9.57
N GLU A 258 19.30 -9.08 -10.77
CA GLU A 258 17.96 -8.66 -11.12
C GLU A 258 17.16 -9.83 -11.69
N PRO A 259 16.37 -10.55 -10.86
CA PRO A 259 15.48 -11.60 -11.36
C PRO A 259 14.41 -11.03 -12.29
N LYS A 260 13.80 -11.88 -13.11
CA LYS A 260 12.68 -11.50 -13.97
C LYS A 260 11.49 -11.03 -13.12
N TRP A 261 10.98 -9.85 -13.40
CA TRP A 261 9.84 -9.29 -12.70
C TRP A 261 8.54 -9.98 -13.11
N LEU A 262 7.80 -10.50 -12.14
CA LEU A 262 6.52 -11.16 -12.35
C LEU A 262 5.32 -10.27 -12.02
N GLY A 263 5.50 -9.34 -11.11
CA GLY A 263 4.48 -8.37 -10.68
C GLY A 263 5.05 -7.35 -9.70
N MET A 264 4.39 -6.20 -9.62
CA MET A 264 4.72 -5.11 -8.71
C MET A 264 3.51 -4.77 -7.87
N ILE A 265 3.71 -4.66 -6.56
CA ILE A 265 2.70 -4.37 -5.56
C ILE A 265 3.14 -3.12 -4.79
N GLN A 266 2.36 -2.07 -4.85
CA GLN A 266 2.58 -0.82 -4.14
C GLN A 266 1.65 -0.69 -2.96
N HIS A 267 2.15 -0.16 -1.85
CA HIS A 267 1.35 0.31 -0.72
C HIS A 267 1.50 1.82 -0.64
N ASP A 268 0.38 2.53 -0.47
CA ASP A 268 0.40 3.98 -0.45
C ASP A 268 -0.86 4.50 0.26
N MET A 269 -0.70 5.06 1.46
CA MET A 269 -1.76 5.56 2.32
C MET A 269 -2.74 4.46 2.79
N MET A 270 -2.45 3.85 3.93
CA MET A 270 -3.18 2.68 4.43
C MET A 270 -3.72 2.86 5.85
N MET A 271 -3.91 4.10 6.34
CA MET A 271 -4.28 4.28 7.76
C MET A 271 -5.55 5.09 8.00
N PHE A 272 -6.21 5.68 7.01
CA PHE A 272 -7.35 6.55 7.30
C PHE A 272 -8.67 5.78 7.41
N ASP A 273 -9.14 5.54 8.63
CA ASP A 273 -10.42 4.86 8.93
C ASP A 273 -11.22 5.52 10.07
N HIS A 274 -11.06 6.80 10.34
CA HIS A 274 -11.79 7.42 11.44
C HIS A 274 -12.91 8.36 10.98
N GLY A 275 -13.74 7.88 10.10
CA GLY A 275 -14.99 8.54 9.75
C GLY A 275 -14.86 9.67 8.74
N MET A 276 -16.01 10.26 8.44
CA MET A 276 -16.14 11.25 7.39
C MET A 276 -15.92 12.67 7.91
N PRO A 277 -15.21 13.55 7.19
CA PRO A 277 -15.14 14.96 7.55
C PRO A 277 -16.51 15.61 7.50
N ARG A 278 -16.79 16.42 8.52
CA ARG A 278 -18.00 17.24 8.63
C ARG A 278 -17.78 18.63 8.04
N GLU A 279 -18.87 19.35 7.76
CA GLU A 279 -18.81 20.71 7.22
C GLU A 279 -18.08 21.69 8.14
N ASP A 280 -18.11 21.48 9.45
CA ASP A 280 -17.43 22.28 10.47
C ASP A 280 -15.93 21.98 10.56
N GLY A 281 -15.43 21.03 9.77
CA GLY A 281 -14.03 20.61 9.75
C GLY A 281 -13.65 19.56 10.79
N THR A 282 -14.62 19.09 11.59
CA THR A 282 -14.42 17.93 12.45
C THR A 282 -14.55 16.63 11.66
N VAL A 283 -14.04 15.54 12.23
CA VAL A 283 -14.16 14.21 11.67
C VAL A 283 -15.12 13.39 12.54
N SER A 284 -16.00 12.63 11.91
CA SER A 284 -16.84 11.68 12.63
C SER A 284 -15.97 10.63 13.32
N PRO A 285 -16.27 10.25 14.58
CA PRO A 285 -15.53 9.19 15.25
C PRO A 285 -15.92 7.79 14.79
N GLU A 286 -16.99 7.67 14.01
CA GLU A 286 -17.45 6.39 13.48
C GLU A 286 -16.51 5.92 12.35
N GLN A 287 -16.35 4.61 12.25
CA GLN A 287 -15.68 3.99 11.13
C GLN A 287 -16.36 4.40 9.82
N ARG A 288 -15.56 4.63 8.80
CA ARG A 288 -16.10 4.88 7.47
C ARG A 288 -16.78 3.60 6.96
N PRO A 289 -18.01 3.70 6.41
CA PRO A 289 -18.69 2.55 5.84
C PRO A 289 -17.91 1.87 4.70
N GLU A 290 -17.10 2.66 3.98
CA GLU A 290 -16.30 2.25 2.84
C GLU A 290 -14.83 1.97 3.20
N ALA A 291 -14.49 1.91 4.48
CA ALA A 291 -13.14 1.53 4.89
C ALA A 291 -12.87 0.07 4.54
N ASP A 292 -11.93 -0.12 3.64
CA ASP A 292 -11.51 -1.42 3.13
C ASP A 292 -10.07 -1.35 2.60
N VAL A 293 -9.55 -2.51 2.18
CA VAL A 293 -8.29 -2.58 1.44
C VAL A 293 -8.62 -2.48 -0.04
N ASN A 294 -8.49 -1.29 -0.62
CA ASN A 294 -8.65 -1.10 -2.04
C ASN A 294 -7.43 -1.62 -2.81
N ILE A 295 -7.68 -2.57 -3.69
CA ILE A 295 -6.69 -3.16 -4.58
C ILE A 295 -6.94 -2.61 -5.97
N GLU A 296 -6.12 -1.66 -6.38
CA GLU A 296 -6.30 -0.92 -7.63
C GLU A 296 -5.37 -1.42 -8.72
N PHE A 297 -5.87 -1.44 -9.97
CA PHE A 297 -5.07 -1.69 -11.17
C PHE A 297 -5.46 -0.72 -12.29
N GLN A 298 -4.56 -0.50 -13.25
CA GLN A 298 -4.87 0.40 -14.38
C GLN A 298 -5.49 -0.36 -15.54
N SER A 299 -6.79 -0.19 -15.74
CA SER A 299 -7.56 -0.89 -16.77
C SER A 299 -7.16 -0.54 -18.22
N THR A 300 -6.46 0.59 -18.42
CA THR A 300 -5.99 1.03 -19.74
C THR A 300 -4.53 0.71 -20.02
N SER A 301 -3.84 0.06 -19.06
CA SER A 301 -2.44 -0.33 -19.24
C SER A 301 -2.28 -1.54 -20.18
N LYS A 302 -1.08 -1.72 -20.72
CA LYS A 302 -0.76 -2.89 -21.54
C LYS A 302 -0.85 -4.21 -20.79
N MET A 303 -0.66 -4.16 -19.47
CA MET A 303 -0.70 -5.35 -18.59
C MET A 303 -1.99 -5.44 -17.79
N ALA A 304 -3.05 -4.74 -18.17
CA ALA A 304 -4.32 -4.65 -17.44
C ALA A 304 -4.91 -6.02 -17.06
N GLU A 305 -4.94 -6.99 -17.98
CA GLU A 305 -5.47 -8.33 -17.71
C GLU A 305 -4.65 -9.07 -16.65
N GLY A 306 -3.32 -9.00 -16.74
CA GLY A 306 -2.42 -9.58 -15.74
C GLY A 306 -2.53 -8.89 -14.38
N ALA A 307 -2.65 -7.57 -14.38
CA ALA A 307 -2.82 -6.76 -13.18
C ALA A 307 -4.16 -7.06 -12.49
N GLN A 308 -5.25 -7.20 -13.26
CA GLN A 308 -6.55 -7.60 -12.73
C GLN A 308 -6.50 -9.00 -12.10
N LYS A 309 -5.86 -9.97 -12.77
CA LYS A 309 -5.68 -11.31 -12.19
C LYS A 309 -4.89 -11.26 -10.88
N LEU A 310 -3.83 -10.47 -10.84
CA LEU A 310 -3.04 -10.25 -9.63
C LEU A 310 -3.88 -9.64 -8.51
N ALA A 311 -4.68 -8.62 -8.81
CA ALA A 311 -5.58 -7.97 -7.85
C ALA A 311 -6.57 -8.98 -7.23
N TRP A 312 -7.14 -9.88 -8.02
CA TRP A 312 -8.04 -10.92 -7.51
C TRP A 312 -7.34 -11.98 -6.66
N VAL A 313 -6.06 -12.26 -6.88
CA VAL A 313 -5.27 -13.10 -5.97
C VAL A 313 -5.15 -12.42 -4.60
N PHE A 314 -4.93 -11.10 -4.58
CA PHE A 314 -4.85 -10.33 -3.34
C PHE A 314 -6.20 -10.25 -2.63
N HIS A 315 -7.29 -10.07 -3.36
CA HIS A 315 -8.64 -10.13 -2.80
C HIS A 315 -8.90 -11.48 -2.11
N GLY A 316 -8.65 -12.59 -2.79
CA GLY A 316 -8.80 -13.92 -2.20
C GLY A 316 -7.87 -14.18 -1.00
N ALA A 317 -6.70 -13.55 -0.99
CA ALA A 317 -5.81 -13.59 0.18
C ALA A 317 -6.35 -12.77 1.35
N ASN A 318 -6.97 -11.62 1.09
CA ASN A 318 -7.69 -10.85 2.11
C ASN A 318 -8.80 -11.70 2.73
N ASP A 319 -9.69 -12.28 1.94
CA ASP A 319 -10.79 -13.13 2.43
C ASP A 319 -10.30 -14.29 3.31
N LYS A 320 -9.13 -14.83 2.98
CA LYS A 320 -8.60 -16.00 3.68
C LYS A 320 -7.79 -15.66 4.94
N TYR A 321 -7.05 -14.58 4.92
CA TYR A 321 -5.99 -14.32 5.91
C TYR A 321 -6.15 -13.03 6.70
N ALA A 322 -6.81 -12.02 6.16
CA ALA A 322 -7.04 -10.75 6.85
C ALA A 322 -8.14 -10.88 7.92
N THR A 323 -8.14 -9.98 8.91
CA THR A 323 -8.96 -10.15 10.12
C THR A 323 -10.06 -9.12 10.26
N ASP A 324 -9.83 -7.87 9.84
CA ASP A 324 -10.68 -6.75 10.27
C ASP A 324 -11.41 -6.05 9.10
N TYR A 325 -10.81 -5.99 7.91
CA TYR A 325 -11.34 -5.22 6.79
C TYR A 325 -11.47 -6.05 5.52
N PRO A 326 -12.58 -5.90 4.79
CA PRO A 326 -12.72 -6.53 3.48
C PRO A 326 -11.77 -5.89 2.46
N ALA A 327 -11.62 -6.54 1.32
CA ALA A 327 -10.93 -5.96 0.18
C ALA A 327 -11.91 -5.66 -0.96
N GLN A 328 -11.60 -4.62 -1.74
CA GLN A 328 -12.26 -4.33 -3.00
C GLN A 328 -11.25 -4.26 -4.13
N VAL A 329 -11.67 -4.63 -5.35
CA VAL A 329 -10.85 -4.53 -6.55
C VAL A 329 -11.39 -3.42 -7.44
N GLY A 330 -10.58 -2.41 -7.68
CA GLY A 330 -10.92 -1.24 -8.47
C GLY A 330 -10.06 -1.09 -9.74
N PRO A 331 -10.64 -0.58 -10.87
CA PRO A 331 -9.91 -0.40 -12.13
C PRO A 331 -9.15 0.94 -12.22
N HIS A 332 -8.89 1.61 -11.11
CA HIS A 332 -8.35 2.96 -11.06
C HIS A 332 -7.03 3.01 -10.29
N MET A 333 -5.96 2.52 -10.89
CA MET A 333 -4.64 2.79 -10.36
C MET A 333 -4.21 4.21 -10.73
N THR A 334 -4.02 5.04 -9.72
CA THR A 334 -3.60 6.41 -9.90
C THR A 334 -2.09 6.58 -9.69
N ASN A 335 -1.64 7.81 -9.60
CA ASN A 335 -0.28 8.26 -9.53
C ASN A 335 0.42 7.80 -8.23
N THR A 336 1.13 6.69 -8.31
CA THR A 336 2.04 6.15 -7.29
C THR A 336 3.11 5.29 -7.97
N ASP A 337 4.07 4.74 -7.25
CA ASP A 337 5.25 4.06 -7.80
C ASP A 337 4.96 2.79 -8.60
N SER A 338 3.76 2.23 -8.53
CA SER A 338 3.31 1.17 -9.44
C SER A 338 3.06 1.67 -10.87
N ALA A 339 2.76 2.96 -11.06
CA ALA A 339 2.40 3.51 -12.36
C ALA A 339 3.51 3.37 -13.44
N PRO A 340 4.80 3.56 -13.15
CA PRO A 340 5.86 3.30 -14.13
C PRO A 340 5.96 1.85 -14.60
N PHE A 341 5.47 0.88 -13.81
CA PHE A 341 5.54 -0.55 -14.11
C PHE A 341 4.35 -1.08 -14.92
N GLN A 342 3.21 -0.39 -14.92
CA GLN A 342 1.93 -0.90 -15.41
C GLN A 342 1.89 -1.32 -16.89
N ASP A 343 2.82 -0.81 -17.71
CA ASP A 343 2.96 -1.21 -19.12
C ASP A 343 4.06 -2.28 -19.34
N LEU A 344 4.78 -2.63 -18.29
CA LEU A 344 5.92 -3.57 -18.33
C LEU A 344 5.55 -4.92 -17.72
N ILE A 345 4.87 -4.92 -16.59
CA ILE A 345 4.47 -6.10 -15.82
C ILE A 345 3.10 -5.86 -15.17
N PRO A 346 2.39 -6.90 -14.72
CA PRO A 346 1.24 -6.74 -13.83
C PRO A 346 1.60 -5.88 -12.62
N ALA A 347 0.91 -4.76 -12.42
CA ALA A 347 1.17 -3.85 -11.32
C ALA A 347 -0.15 -3.45 -10.65
N ILE A 348 -0.16 -3.46 -9.32
CA ILE A 348 -1.31 -3.11 -8.48
C ILE A 348 -0.87 -2.18 -7.35
N SER A 349 -1.83 -1.45 -6.81
CA SER A 349 -1.65 -0.65 -5.60
C SER A 349 -2.69 -1.01 -4.55
N LEU A 350 -2.28 -1.08 -3.29
CA LEU A 350 -3.18 -1.17 -2.16
C LEU A 350 -3.29 0.22 -1.52
N ARG A 351 -4.52 0.63 -1.24
CA ARG A 351 -4.86 1.94 -0.67
C ARG A 351 -6.01 1.84 0.33
N GLU A 352 -6.15 2.86 1.16
CA GLU A 352 -7.19 2.98 2.18
C GLU A 352 -8.58 3.32 1.64
N ASN A 353 -8.70 3.67 0.38
CA ASN A 353 -9.96 3.98 -0.29
C ASN A 353 -9.84 3.98 -1.81
N GLU A 354 -10.93 3.71 -2.51
CA GLU A 354 -10.99 3.83 -3.96
C GLU A 354 -10.85 5.30 -4.37
N ARG A 355 -9.90 5.57 -5.26
CA ARG A 355 -9.72 6.91 -5.82
C ARG A 355 -10.66 7.13 -6.98
N GLY A 356 -11.59 8.06 -6.83
CA GLY A 356 -12.21 8.72 -7.97
C GLY A 356 -13.68 8.53 -8.18
N ARG A 357 -14.39 7.62 -7.56
CA ARG A 357 -15.79 7.43 -7.90
C ARG A 357 -16.78 7.84 -6.83
N GLU A 358 -16.63 7.40 -5.61
CA GLU A 358 -17.68 7.54 -4.61
C GLU A 358 -17.35 8.54 -3.52
N ILE A 359 -16.11 8.57 -3.08
CA ILE A 359 -15.67 9.45 -1.99
C ILE A 359 -14.72 10.56 -2.45
N GLY A 360 -14.42 10.61 -3.73
CA GLY A 360 -13.45 11.56 -4.25
C GLY A 360 -12.02 11.12 -3.98
N ALA A 361 -11.18 11.36 -4.96
CA ALA A 361 -9.80 10.90 -4.95
C ALA A 361 -9.10 11.24 -3.64
N GLY A 362 -8.71 10.20 -2.91
CA GLY A 362 -7.77 10.26 -1.80
C GLY A 362 -8.04 11.37 -0.81
N TRP A 363 -9.22 11.41 -0.21
CA TRP A 363 -9.47 12.47 0.68
C TRP A 363 -9.38 12.04 2.14
N ASP A 364 -8.24 11.51 2.45
CA ASP A 364 -7.71 11.71 3.76
C ASP A 364 -7.47 13.22 3.95
N PRO A 365 -8.14 13.86 4.91
CA PRO A 365 -7.98 15.30 5.15
C PRO A 365 -6.57 15.66 5.62
N HIS A 366 -5.78 14.67 6.01
CA HIS A 366 -4.41 14.81 6.47
C HIS A 366 -3.39 14.67 5.34
N TRP A 367 -3.80 14.15 4.18
CA TRP A 367 -2.94 13.99 3.02
C TRP A 367 -2.20 15.29 2.65
N HIS A 368 -0.87 15.24 2.68
CA HIS A 368 0.01 16.40 2.43
C HIS A 368 -0.27 17.61 3.34
N GLN A 369 -0.70 17.37 4.57
CA GLN A 369 -1.03 18.42 5.53
C GLN A 369 -0.14 18.35 6.78
N PRO A 370 -0.01 19.46 7.53
CA PRO A 370 0.68 19.47 8.83
C PRO A 370 0.10 18.50 9.85
N THR A 371 -1.10 18.02 9.61
CA THR A 371 -1.84 17.09 10.47
C THR A 371 -1.59 15.61 10.13
N ASP A 372 -0.86 15.29 9.06
CA ASP A 372 -0.41 13.92 8.82
C ASP A 372 0.71 13.55 9.82
N ARG A 373 0.28 13.20 11.02
CA ARG A 373 1.14 12.91 12.18
C ARG A 373 0.74 11.60 12.82
N PHE A 374 1.68 10.88 13.40
CA PHE A 374 1.42 9.63 14.10
C PHE A 374 0.28 9.73 15.13
N GLN A 375 0.25 10.80 15.89
CA GLN A 375 -0.77 11.02 16.93
C GLN A 375 -2.17 11.33 16.37
N THR A 376 -2.31 11.61 15.10
CA THR A 376 -3.59 11.86 14.44
C THR A 376 -4.40 10.58 14.26
N PHE A 377 -3.70 9.46 14.13
CA PHE A 377 -4.28 8.17 13.81
C PHE A 377 -4.50 7.32 15.06
N SER A 378 -5.61 6.60 15.07
CA SER A 378 -6.04 5.72 16.16
C SER A 378 -5.64 4.27 15.90
N ASP A 379 -5.86 3.40 16.88
CA ASP A 379 -5.65 1.96 16.71
C ASP A 379 -6.51 1.36 15.57
N LYS A 380 -7.67 1.92 15.26
CA LYS A 380 -8.47 1.52 14.11
C LYS A 380 -7.72 1.77 12.79
N ASP A 381 -7.17 2.97 12.67
CA ASP A 381 -6.41 3.36 11.49
C ASP A 381 -5.20 2.44 11.28
N PHE A 382 -4.44 2.17 12.34
CA PHE A 382 -3.31 1.25 12.29
C PHE A 382 -3.73 -0.20 11.97
N ARG A 383 -4.93 -0.64 12.38
CA ARG A 383 -5.46 -1.96 12.04
C ARG A 383 -5.77 -2.09 10.56
N LEU A 384 -6.23 -1.03 9.89
CA LEU A 384 -6.42 -1.04 8.43
C LEU A 384 -5.08 -1.31 7.72
N GLY A 385 -4.00 -0.63 8.15
CA GLY A 385 -2.65 -0.87 7.63
C GLY A 385 -2.15 -2.29 7.89
N LEU A 386 -2.36 -2.80 9.11
CA LEU A 386 -2.03 -4.20 9.43
C LEU A 386 -2.81 -5.17 8.57
N ASN A 387 -4.08 -4.90 8.31
CA ASN A 387 -4.92 -5.74 7.45
C ASN A 387 -4.42 -5.78 6.00
N ALA A 388 -3.94 -4.65 5.48
CA ALA A 388 -3.26 -4.61 4.18
C ALA A 388 -1.96 -5.42 4.18
N ALA A 389 -1.19 -5.38 5.28
CA ALA A 389 -0.01 -6.22 5.45
C ALA A 389 -0.38 -7.72 5.47
N GLN A 390 -1.45 -8.11 6.16
CA GLN A 390 -1.97 -9.49 6.17
C GLN A 390 -2.39 -9.94 4.77
N THR A 391 -3.11 -9.09 4.06
CA THR A 391 -3.52 -9.33 2.66
C THR A 391 -2.32 -9.59 1.76
N THR A 392 -1.33 -8.70 1.83
CA THR A 392 -0.12 -8.80 0.99
C THR A 392 0.75 -9.99 1.37
N LEU A 393 0.95 -10.24 2.67
CA LEU A 393 1.71 -11.39 3.11
C LEU A 393 1.05 -12.69 2.67
N GLY A 394 -0.28 -12.78 2.81
CA GLY A 394 -1.07 -13.91 2.35
C GLY A 394 -0.90 -14.16 0.86
N ALA A 395 -1.12 -13.14 0.03
CA ALA A 395 -0.95 -13.23 -1.42
C ALA A 395 0.49 -13.58 -1.83
N MET A 396 1.47 -12.88 -1.25
CA MET A 396 2.88 -13.12 -1.56
C MET A 396 3.36 -14.49 -1.09
N GLY A 397 2.86 -14.97 0.07
CA GLY A 397 3.13 -16.32 0.55
C GLY A 397 2.69 -17.40 -0.45
N LEU A 398 1.49 -17.22 -1.03
CA LEU A 398 0.99 -18.12 -2.08
C LEU A 398 1.76 -17.98 -3.38
N LEU A 399 1.95 -16.77 -3.89
CA LEU A 399 2.60 -16.48 -5.18
C LEU A 399 4.08 -16.86 -5.20
N ALA A 400 4.79 -16.60 -4.12
CA ALA A 400 6.20 -16.93 -4.00
C ALA A 400 6.45 -18.36 -3.52
N GLY A 401 5.42 -19.10 -3.11
CA GLY A 401 5.55 -20.47 -2.60
C GLY A 401 6.28 -20.50 -1.27
N ALA A 402 5.79 -19.74 -0.29
CA ALA A 402 6.42 -19.66 1.04
C ALA A 402 6.20 -20.94 1.85
N THR A 403 7.25 -21.36 2.54
CA THR A 403 7.25 -22.49 3.45
C THR A 403 8.05 -22.17 4.72
N ILE A 404 7.77 -22.88 5.79
CA ILE A 404 8.49 -22.76 7.06
C ILE A 404 9.27 -24.06 7.28
N LYS A 405 10.57 -23.92 7.50
CA LYS A 405 11.42 -25.07 7.91
C LYS A 405 11.01 -25.50 9.31
N LYS A 406 10.76 -26.77 9.48
CA LYS A 406 10.59 -27.41 10.77
C LYS A 406 11.93 -27.73 11.39
#